data_d281739ec9c85f3868937d24a659db97
#
_entry.id   d281739ec9c85f3868937d24a659db97
#
_cell.length_a   1.000
_cell.length_b   1.000
_cell.length_c   1.000
_cell.angle_alpha   90.00
_cell.angle_beta   90.00
_cell.angle_gamma   90.00
#
_symmetry.space_group_name_H-M   'P 1'
#
loop_
_entity.id
_entity.type
_entity.pdbx_description
1 polymer ?
#
loop_
_entity_poly.entity_id
_entity_poly.type
_entity_poly.pdbx_seq_one_letter_code
_entity_poly.pdbx_strand_id
1 'polypeptide(L)'
;MKRIFTLLLSFVIPMLATAKDLRIGIIGLDTSHVTAFTKIINDPKATGPLAKAKVVAAFVGGSRDIPSSADRVDKFTDTLTKQYGLKLYPTIAELCKNVDAVMLESVDGRPHLRQAIPVIDAGLPLFIDKPMAGSLADAIFIFDYAKKKGVPIFSSSSLRYGKATQAARKGALGKIMHAETHSPCSLEGHHPDLFWYGVHGCESLFTVMGKGCESVVRKTTDDGKIEVVGSWKGGRTGIFREGKGYGGSAKGTKGEGPVGGYDGYAPLVIEAVKMFQTGKVPVDSQETIELFAFMAAADESKRREGKPVKIDEMIQQARQ
;
A
#
# COMPACT_ATOMS: atom_id res chain seq x y z
N MET A 1 -12.82 -42.21 65.87
CA MET A 1 -13.08 -40.86 65.32
C MET A 1 -12.45 -40.77 63.96
N LYS A 2 -13.26 -40.90 62.88
CA LYS A 2 -12.79 -40.77 61.46
C LYS A 2 -13.01 -39.34 61.05
N ARG A 3 -11.94 -38.61 60.71
CA ARG A 3 -11.98 -37.23 60.13
C ARG A 3 -12.19 -37.35 58.63
N ILE A 4 -13.30 -36.85 58.12
CA ILE A 4 -13.60 -36.69 56.67
C ILE A 4 -13.00 -35.37 56.26
N PHE A 5 -12.04 -35.43 55.35
CA PHE A 5 -11.47 -34.25 54.67
C PHE A 5 -12.30 -33.99 53.42
N THR A 6 -13.09 -32.93 53.42
CA THR A 6 -13.83 -32.47 52.24
C THR A 6 -12.89 -31.62 51.36
N LEU A 7 -12.53 -32.14 50.21
CA LEU A 7 -11.73 -31.44 49.22
C LEU A 7 -12.65 -30.51 48.40
N LEU A 8 -12.58 -29.20 48.64
CA LEU A 8 -13.25 -28.20 47.80
C LEU A 8 -12.49 -28.03 46.51
N LEU A 9 -13.02 -28.57 45.41
CA LEU A 9 -12.52 -28.38 44.06
C LEU A 9 -13.03 -27.02 43.54
N SER A 10 -12.18 -25.98 43.55
CA SER A 10 -12.49 -24.67 42.96
C SER A 10 -12.41 -24.78 41.42
N PHE A 11 -13.57 -24.79 40.79
CA PHE A 11 -13.65 -24.66 39.30
C PHE A 11 -13.31 -23.21 38.92
N VAL A 12 -12.10 -22.97 38.40
CA VAL A 12 -11.76 -21.72 37.71
C VAL A 12 -12.33 -21.83 36.33
N ILE A 13 -13.47 -21.20 36.07
CA ILE A 13 -14.02 -21.02 34.74
C ILE A 13 -13.12 -19.98 34.03
N PRO A 14 -12.44 -20.35 32.96
CA PRO A 14 -11.69 -19.34 32.18
C PRO A 14 -12.71 -18.36 31.58
N MET A 15 -12.68 -17.14 32.04
CA MET A 15 -13.43 -16.04 31.46
C MET A 15 -12.86 -15.82 30.05
N LEU A 16 -13.52 -16.33 29.01
CA LEU A 16 -13.26 -16.02 27.62
C LEU A 16 -13.49 -14.53 27.46
N ALA A 17 -12.44 -13.73 27.59
CA ALA A 17 -12.46 -12.33 27.18
C ALA A 17 -12.82 -12.31 25.70
N THR A 18 -14.01 -11.84 25.35
CA THR A 18 -14.38 -11.55 23.95
C THR A 18 -13.37 -10.53 23.43
N ALA A 19 -12.51 -10.95 22.50
CA ALA A 19 -11.55 -10.04 21.90
C ALA A 19 -12.34 -8.87 21.31
N LYS A 20 -12.02 -7.67 21.79
CA LYS A 20 -12.62 -6.40 21.31
C LYS A 20 -12.38 -6.26 19.82
N ASP A 21 -13.39 -5.81 19.09
CA ASP A 21 -13.25 -5.53 17.66
C ASP A 21 -12.15 -4.49 17.42
N LEU A 22 -11.31 -4.73 16.42
CA LEU A 22 -10.27 -3.82 15.97
C LEU A 22 -10.93 -2.57 15.37
N ARG A 23 -10.71 -1.41 15.97
CA ARG A 23 -11.24 -0.12 15.51
C ARG A 23 -10.24 0.52 14.56
N ILE A 24 -10.66 0.76 13.32
CA ILE A 24 -9.82 1.35 12.27
C ILE A 24 -10.26 2.78 12.03
N GLY A 25 -9.27 3.70 11.95
CA GLY A 25 -9.44 5.07 11.50
C GLY A 25 -9.00 5.25 10.06
N ILE A 26 -9.66 6.15 9.32
CA ILE A 26 -9.25 6.55 7.97
C ILE A 26 -8.76 8.00 7.99
N ILE A 27 -7.70 8.28 7.26
CA ILE A 27 -7.19 9.63 6.98
C ILE A 27 -7.31 9.88 5.48
N GLY A 28 -7.96 11.00 5.09
CA GLY A 28 -8.13 11.40 3.69
C GLY A 28 -9.38 10.76 3.05
N LEU A 29 -10.46 11.53 2.97
CA LEU A 29 -11.76 11.05 2.47
C LEU A 29 -12.00 11.50 1.02
N ASP A 30 -10.97 11.46 0.16
CA ASP A 30 -10.98 12.04 -1.18
C ASP A 30 -10.71 11.05 -2.32
N THR A 31 -10.65 9.75 -2.01
CA THR A 31 -10.52 8.66 -2.99
C THR A 31 -11.67 7.67 -2.90
N SER A 32 -11.97 6.97 -4.01
CA SER A 32 -12.97 5.89 -4.02
C SER A 32 -12.59 4.69 -3.13
N HIS A 33 -11.32 4.57 -2.75
CA HIS A 33 -10.84 3.51 -1.86
C HIS A 33 -11.50 3.59 -0.49
N VAL A 34 -11.69 4.79 0.08
CA VAL A 34 -12.28 4.96 1.43
C VAL A 34 -13.66 4.30 1.57
N THR A 35 -14.50 4.44 0.56
CA THR A 35 -15.82 3.78 0.55
C THR A 35 -15.73 2.30 0.23
N ALA A 36 -14.86 1.92 -0.71
CA ALA A 36 -14.67 0.53 -1.10
C ALA A 36 -14.06 -0.31 0.04
N PHE A 37 -13.02 0.19 0.72
CA PHE A 37 -12.39 -0.51 1.84
C PHE A 37 -13.31 -0.56 3.06
N THR A 38 -13.99 0.55 3.39
CA THR A 38 -15.00 0.56 4.46
C THR A 38 -16.11 -0.46 4.20
N LYS A 39 -16.62 -0.55 2.96
CA LYS A 39 -17.63 -1.54 2.58
C LYS A 39 -17.14 -2.98 2.81
N ILE A 40 -15.89 -3.28 2.48
CA ILE A 40 -15.30 -4.62 2.65
C ILE A 40 -15.11 -4.93 4.13
N ILE A 41 -14.58 -3.99 4.92
CA ILE A 41 -14.28 -4.21 6.34
C ILE A 41 -15.57 -4.25 7.17
N ASN A 42 -16.52 -3.36 6.87
CA ASN A 42 -17.76 -3.23 7.63
C ASN A 42 -18.90 -4.16 7.14
N ASP A 43 -18.62 -5.05 6.18
CA ASP A 43 -19.60 -6.03 5.73
C ASP A 43 -20.09 -6.88 6.92
N PRO A 44 -21.41 -6.93 7.22
CA PRO A 44 -21.95 -7.75 8.30
C PRO A 44 -21.73 -9.25 8.08
N LYS A 45 -21.41 -9.67 6.85
CA LYS A 45 -21.07 -11.04 6.47
C LYS A 45 -19.57 -11.29 6.41
N ALA A 46 -18.73 -10.32 6.83
CA ALA A 46 -17.29 -10.46 6.82
C ALA A 46 -16.82 -11.68 7.62
N THR A 47 -15.86 -12.39 7.09
CA THR A 47 -15.27 -13.59 7.70
C THR A 47 -13.76 -13.45 7.87
N GLY A 48 -13.13 -14.39 8.57
CA GLY A 48 -11.70 -14.40 8.80
C GLY A 48 -11.21 -13.15 9.54
N PRO A 49 -10.10 -12.52 9.10
CA PRO A 49 -9.55 -11.34 9.76
C PRO A 49 -10.54 -10.16 9.84
N LEU A 50 -11.39 -10.02 8.82
CA LEU A 50 -12.35 -8.92 8.74
C LEU A 50 -13.52 -9.03 9.74
N ALA A 51 -13.85 -10.22 10.21
CA ALA A 51 -15.00 -10.47 11.11
C ALA A 51 -14.90 -9.71 12.45
N LYS A 52 -13.67 -9.32 12.85
CA LYS A 52 -13.39 -8.59 14.09
C LYS A 52 -12.71 -7.25 13.83
N ALA A 53 -13.06 -6.60 12.72
CA ALA A 53 -12.52 -5.30 12.35
C ALA A 53 -13.67 -4.37 11.92
N LYS A 54 -13.58 -3.10 12.29
CA LYS A 54 -14.53 -2.07 11.88
C LYS A 54 -13.83 -0.76 11.62
N VAL A 55 -14.14 -0.13 10.50
CA VAL A 55 -13.85 1.28 10.28
C VAL A 55 -14.88 2.08 11.05
N VAL A 56 -14.44 2.91 11.99
CA VAL A 56 -15.33 3.59 12.95
C VAL A 56 -15.16 5.10 12.97
N ALA A 57 -14.05 5.61 12.44
CA ALA A 57 -13.69 7.02 12.58
C ALA A 57 -12.87 7.51 11.39
N ALA A 58 -12.84 8.83 11.18
CA ALA A 58 -12.05 9.41 10.12
C ALA A 58 -11.56 10.85 10.43
N PHE A 59 -10.48 11.23 9.73
CA PHE A 59 -10.04 12.59 9.52
C PHE A 59 -10.23 12.93 8.04
N VAL A 60 -10.93 14.03 7.73
CA VAL A 60 -11.39 14.34 6.36
C VAL A 60 -10.22 14.50 5.37
N GLY A 61 -9.24 15.36 5.69
CA GLY A 61 -8.13 15.64 4.77
C GLY A 61 -8.56 16.33 3.48
N GLY A 62 -7.91 15.96 2.38
CA GLY A 62 -8.16 16.50 1.05
C GLY A 62 -7.14 17.57 0.64
N SER A 63 -6.90 17.67 -0.68
CA SER A 63 -6.02 18.65 -1.34
C SER A 63 -6.84 19.51 -2.29
N ARG A 64 -6.94 20.81 -1.97
CA ARG A 64 -7.81 21.74 -2.73
C ARG A 64 -7.26 22.07 -4.12
N ASP A 65 -5.98 21.94 -4.33
CA ASP A 65 -5.26 22.19 -5.58
C ASP A 65 -5.27 20.99 -6.54
N ILE A 66 -5.83 19.84 -6.09
CA ILE A 66 -6.04 18.66 -6.92
C ILE A 66 -7.53 18.47 -7.18
N PRO A 67 -8.03 18.72 -8.41
CA PRO A 67 -9.45 18.62 -8.73
C PRO A 67 -10.07 17.28 -8.33
N SER A 68 -9.38 16.17 -8.58
CA SER A 68 -9.88 14.84 -8.23
C SER A 68 -9.95 14.58 -6.71
N SER A 69 -9.32 15.39 -5.87
CA SER A 69 -9.50 15.41 -4.41
C SER A 69 -10.66 16.33 -4.04
N ALA A 70 -10.55 17.62 -4.45
CA ALA A 70 -11.51 18.68 -4.09
C ALA A 70 -12.96 18.34 -4.47
N ASP A 71 -13.17 17.76 -5.66
CA ASP A 71 -14.51 17.44 -6.19
C ASP A 71 -15.16 16.22 -5.51
N ARG A 72 -14.42 15.44 -4.72
CA ARG A 72 -14.91 14.17 -4.18
C ARG A 72 -14.97 14.09 -2.67
N VAL A 73 -14.18 14.90 -1.95
CA VAL A 73 -14.04 14.80 -0.50
C VAL A 73 -15.36 14.93 0.23
N ASP A 74 -16.21 15.88 -0.13
CA ASP A 74 -17.52 16.09 0.52
C ASP A 74 -18.45 14.91 0.31
N LYS A 75 -18.53 14.40 -0.93
CA LYS A 75 -19.37 13.23 -1.27
C LYS A 75 -18.96 11.98 -0.51
N PHE A 76 -17.66 11.70 -0.41
CA PHE A 76 -17.20 10.52 0.32
C PHE A 76 -17.34 10.70 1.84
N THR A 77 -17.12 11.90 2.36
CA THR A 77 -17.38 12.24 3.77
C THR A 77 -18.85 12.00 4.11
N ASP A 78 -19.76 12.49 3.29
CA ASP A 78 -21.20 12.25 3.45
C ASP A 78 -21.57 10.77 3.41
N THR A 79 -21.02 10.03 2.47
CA THR A 79 -21.25 8.58 2.36
C THR A 79 -20.78 7.85 3.63
N LEU A 80 -19.57 8.14 4.08
CA LEU A 80 -18.97 7.44 5.23
C LEU A 80 -19.67 7.79 6.56
N THR A 81 -20.08 9.04 6.74
CA THR A 81 -20.80 9.46 7.95
C THR A 81 -22.25 8.99 7.95
N LYS A 82 -22.99 9.15 6.85
CA LYS A 82 -24.43 8.85 6.77
C LYS A 82 -24.74 7.36 6.63
N GLN A 83 -23.94 6.61 5.84
CA GLN A 83 -24.21 5.20 5.57
C GLN A 83 -23.48 4.26 6.54
N TYR A 84 -22.26 4.62 6.98
CA TYR A 84 -21.45 3.78 7.85
C TYR A 84 -21.30 4.32 9.27
N GLY A 85 -21.81 5.53 9.57
CA GLY A 85 -21.80 6.11 10.91
C GLY A 85 -20.41 6.47 11.42
N LEU A 86 -19.42 6.75 10.53
CA LEU A 86 -18.09 7.11 10.94
C LEU A 86 -18.08 8.44 11.72
N LYS A 87 -17.37 8.44 12.86
CA LYS A 87 -17.14 9.65 13.64
C LYS A 87 -15.98 10.44 13.04
N LEU A 88 -16.21 11.70 12.76
CA LEU A 88 -15.16 12.61 12.28
C LEU A 88 -14.38 13.22 13.46
N TYR A 89 -13.06 13.35 13.30
CA TYR A 89 -12.19 14.04 14.25
C TYR A 89 -11.51 15.22 13.57
N PRO A 90 -11.35 16.36 14.26
CA PRO A 90 -10.78 17.59 13.69
C PRO A 90 -9.26 17.49 13.50
N THR A 91 -8.59 16.57 14.19
CA THR A 91 -7.15 16.33 14.06
C THR A 91 -6.82 14.84 14.01
N ILE A 92 -5.71 14.50 13.34
CA ILE A 92 -5.20 13.13 13.30
C ILE A 92 -4.83 12.65 14.72
N ALA A 93 -4.27 13.53 15.56
CA ALA A 93 -3.93 13.18 16.94
C ALA A 93 -5.16 12.78 17.77
N GLU A 94 -6.31 13.42 17.55
CA GLU A 94 -7.57 13.03 18.21
C GLU A 94 -8.14 11.74 17.63
N LEU A 95 -8.05 11.54 16.29
CA LEU A 95 -8.41 10.27 15.67
C LEU A 95 -7.62 9.12 16.32
N CYS A 96 -6.31 9.26 16.44
CA CYS A 96 -5.42 8.22 16.98
C CYS A 96 -5.76 7.81 18.42
N LYS A 97 -6.31 8.69 19.25
CA LYS A 97 -6.77 8.34 20.62
C LYS A 97 -8.01 7.42 20.63
N ASN A 98 -8.71 7.31 19.50
CA ASN A 98 -10.02 6.65 19.44
C ASN A 98 -10.04 5.40 18.55
N VAL A 99 -8.92 5.00 17.98
CA VAL A 99 -8.77 3.85 17.09
C VAL A 99 -7.59 2.98 17.50
N ASP A 100 -7.50 1.79 16.94
CA ASP A 100 -6.45 0.81 17.25
C ASP A 100 -5.46 0.65 16.07
N ALA A 101 -5.84 1.10 14.86
CA ALA A 101 -5.02 1.12 13.66
C ALA A 101 -5.52 2.18 12.67
N VAL A 102 -4.70 2.56 11.69
CA VAL A 102 -5.03 3.61 10.73
C VAL A 102 -4.77 3.18 9.29
N MET A 103 -5.70 3.53 8.40
CA MET A 103 -5.53 3.51 6.95
C MET A 103 -5.42 4.97 6.46
N LEU A 104 -4.26 5.33 5.91
CA LEU A 104 -4.00 6.64 5.31
C LEU A 104 -4.28 6.52 3.82
N GLU A 105 -5.39 7.14 3.38
CA GLU A 105 -5.95 6.96 2.04
C GLU A 105 -6.10 8.27 1.25
N SER A 106 -5.47 9.37 1.69
CA SER A 106 -5.45 10.61 0.90
C SER A 106 -4.96 10.30 -0.53
N VAL A 107 -5.69 10.79 -1.54
CA VAL A 107 -5.32 10.51 -2.95
C VAL A 107 -4.01 11.19 -3.34
N ASP A 108 -3.71 12.31 -2.71
CA ASP A 108 -2.47 13.08 -2.85
C ASP A 108 -1.37 12.51 -1.93
N GLY A 109 -0.26 12.07 -2.51
CA GLY A 109 0.88 11.58 -1.74
C GLY A 109 1.68 12.65 -1.00
N ARG A 110 1.57 13.94 -1.38
CA ARG A 110 2.35 15.04 -0.78
C ARG A 110 2.07 15.25 0.71
N PRO A 111 0.83 15.17 1.22
CA PRO A 111 0.57 15.29 2.66
C PRO A 111 0.89 14.02 3.47
N HIS A 112 1.21 12.87 2.85
CA HIS A 112 1.33 11.60 3.56
C HIS A 112 2.39 11.63 4.65
N LEU A 113 3.54 12.27 4.45
CA LEU A 113 4.56 12.40 5.49
C LEU A 113 4.01 13.08 6.75
N ARG A 114 3.39 14.26 6.59
CA ARG A 114 2.83 15.01 7.73
C ARG A 114 1.62 14.31 8.38
N GLN A 115 0.89 13.50 7.63
CA GLN A 115 -0.25 12.73 8.12
C GLN A 115 0.17 11.44 8.83
N ALA A 116 1.25 10.80 8.38
CA ALA A 116 1.78 9.57 8.98
C ALA A 116 2.47 9.80 10.33
N ILE A 117 3.20 10.93 10.51
CA ILE A 117 3.93 11.23 11.74
C ILE A 117 3.06 11.11 13.00
N PRO A 118 1.88 11.75 13.12
CA PRO A 118 1.05 11.63 14.32
C PRO A 118 0.58 10.20 14.60
N VAL A 119 0.38 9.38 13.56
CA VAL A 119 -0.02 7.97 13.70
C VAL A 119 1.14 7.14 14.22
N ILE A 120 2.34 7.36 13.65
CA ILE A 120 3.57 6.69 14.06
C ILE A 120 3.92 7.07 15.51
N ASP A 121 3.78 8.34 15.88
CA ASP A 121 4.02 8.83 17.26
C ASP A 121 3.03 8.26 18.26
N ALA A 122 1.79 7.98 17.83
CA ALA A 122 0.80 7.28 18.64
C ALA A 122 1.07 5.75 18.77
N GLY A 123 2.06 5.21 18.07
CA GLY A 123 2.41 3.79 18.08
C GLY A 123 1.40 2.90 17.36
N LEU A 124 0.54 3.45 16.50
CA LEU A 124 -0.52 2.70 15.84
C LEU A 124 -0.05 2.06 14.52
N PRO A 125 -0.38 0.80 14.26
CA PRO A 125 -0.16 0.18 12.96
C PRO A 125 -0.78 1.01 11.84
N LEU A 126 -0.03 1.17 10.73
CA LEU A 126 -0.39 2.08 9.65
C LEU A 126 -0.30 1.41 8.27
N PHE A 127 -1.41 1.40 7.54
CA PHE A 127 -1.42 1.17 6.10
C PHE A 127 -1.45 2.52 5.38
N ILE A 128 -0.60 2.71 4.37
CA ILE A 128 -0.63 3.88 3.49
C ILE A 128 -1.02 3.43 2.08
N ASP A 129 -2.11 3.97 1.56
CA ASP A 129 -2.54 3.71 0.19
C ASP A 129 -1.55 4.34 -0.82
N LYS A 130 -1.65 3.94 -2.05
CA LYS A 130 -0.83 4.48 -3.15
C LYS A 130 -1.28 5.91 -3.56
N PRO A 131 -0.35 6.78 -3.96
CA PRO A 131 1.09 6.63 -3.81
C PRO A 131 1.51 6.76 -2.35
N MET A 132 2.49 5.98 -1.91
CA MET A 132 2.93 6.03 -0.50
C MET A 132 3.36 7.42 -0.04
N ALA A 133 3.89 8.23 -0.94
CA ALA A 133 4.33 9.60 -0.67
C ALA A 133 4.39 10.42 -1.98
N GLY A 134 4.56 11.74 -1.84
CA GLY A 134 4.77 12.67 -2.95
C GLY A 134 6.21 12.69 -3.49
N SER A 135 7.17 12.10 -2.76
CA SER A 135 8.58 12.01 -3.14
C SER A 135 9.23 10.73 -2.62
N LEU A 136 10.36 10.35 -3.23
CA LEU A 136 11.19 9.24 -2.73
C LEU A 136 11.75 9.55 -1.33
N ALA A 137 12.15 10.79 -1.08
CA ALA A 137 12.67 11.22 0.22
C ALA A 137 11.64 11.03 1.34
N ASP A 138 10.39 11.46 1.09
CA ASP A 138 9.30 11.29 2.06
C ASP A 138 8.99 9.81 2.31
N ALA A 139 8.98 8.99 1.25
CA ALA A 139 8.75 7.55 1.38
C ALA A 139 9.82 6.88 2.26
N ILE A 140 11.10 7.22 2.03
CA ILE A 140 12.23 6.73 2.85
C ILE A 140 12.07 7.21 4.29
N PHE A 141 11.80 8.49 4.51
CA PHE A 141 11.66 9.05 5.85
C PHE A 141 10.54 8.37 6.64
N ILE A 142 9.37 8.17 6.03
CA ILE A 142 8.22 7.51 6.68
C ILE A 142 8.62 6.11 7.16
N PHE A 143 9.27 5.30 6.31
CA PHE A 143 9.69 3.95 6.70
C PHE A 143 10.77 3.96 7.77
N ASP A 144 11.79 4.82 7.65
CA ASP A 144 12.87 4.92 8.62
C ASP A 144 12.34 5.41 9.99
N TYR A 145 11.39 6.35 9.99
CA TYR A 145 10.76 6.85 11.21
C TYR A 145 9.87 5.80 11.88
N ALA A 146 9.04 5.10 11.12
CA ALA A 146 8.23 4.00 11.63
C ALA A 146 9.11 2.88 12.22
N LYS A 147 10.20 2.51 11.53
CA LYS A 147 11.19 1.54 12.03
C LYS A 147 11.81 1.99 13.34
N LYS A 148 12.23 3.27 13.45
CA LYS A 148 12.78 3.85 14.69
C LYS A 148 11.80 3.78 15.85
N LYS A 149 10.51 3.95 15.57
CA LYS A 149 9.42 3.90 16.58
C LYS A 149 8.88 2.48 16.84
N GLY A 150 9.31 1.48 16.09
CA GLY A 150 8.80 0.10 16.20
C GLY A 150 7.36 -0.07 15.71
N VAL A 151 6.88 0.81 14.84
CA VAL A 151 5.51 0.79 14.31
C VAL A 151 5.44 -0.03 13.03
N PRO A 152 4.57 -1.05 12.94
CA PRO A 152 4.37 -1.80 11.71
C PRO A 152 3.65 -0.94 10.66
N ILE A 153 4.27 -0.85 9.48
CA ILE A 153 3.77 -0.04 8.37
C ILE A 153 4.02 -0.73 7.04
N PHE A 154 3.09 -0.61 6.09
CA PHE A 154 3.35 -0.91 4.68
C PHE A 154 2.49 -0.03 3.77
N SER A 155 2.88 0.02 2.50
CA SER A 155 2.11 0.59 1.41
C SER A 155 2.04 -0.40 0.27
N SER A 156 0.94 -0.40 -0.47
CA SER A 156 0.79 -1.26 -1.65
C SER A 156 -0.39 -0.84 -2.53
N SER A 157 -0.27 -1.09 -3.81
CA SER A 157 -1.41 -1.16 -4.72
C SER A 157 -2.12 -2.51 -4.60
N SER A 158 -3.44 -2.52 -4.85
CA SER A 158 -4.23 -3.77 -4.94
C SER A 158 -3.74 -4.73 -6.02
N LEU A 159 -3.05 -4.23 -7.04
CA LEU A 159 -2.50 -5.05 -8.13
C LEU A 159 -1.41 -6.02 -7.67
N ARG A 160 -0.73 -5.73 -6.56
CA ARG A 160 0.18 -6.69 -5.92
C ARG A 160 -0.49 -8.01 -5.64
N TYR A 161 -1.76 -7.98 -5.29
CA TYR A 161 -2.52 -9.14 -4.79
C TYR A 161 -3.35 -9.85 -5.86
N GLY A 162 -3.14 -9.55 -7.15
CA GLY A 162 -3.72 -10.32 -8.23
C GLY A 162 -3.27 -11.80 -8.18
N LYS A 163 -4.19 -12.74 -8.37
CA LYS A 163 -3.93 -14.19 -8.20
C LYS A 163 -2.75 -14.68 -9.02
N ALA A 164 -2.70 -14.32 -10.30
CA ALA A 164 -1.61 -14.72 -11.20
C ALA A 164 -0.27 -14.09 -10.76
N THR A 165 -0.28 -12.80 -10.38
CA THR A 165 0.88 -12.08 -9.87
C THR A 165 1.42 -12.75 -8.60
N GLN A 166 0.56 -13.10 -7.65
CA GLN A 166 0.94 -13.80 -6.43
C GLN A 166 1.42 -15.24 -6.69
N ALA A 167 0.85 -15.94 -7.66
CA ALA A 167 1.35 -17.26 -8.04
C ALA A 167 2.77 -17.19 -8.61
N ALA A 168 3.05 -16.21 -9.48
CA ALA A 168 4.39 -15.97 -10.01
C ALA A 168 5.38 -15.60 -8.88
N ARG A 169 5.01 -14.69 -7.96
CA ARG A 169 5.82 -14.33 -6.78
C ARG A 169 6.14 -15.55 -5.90
N LYS A 170 5.21 -16.48 -5.75
CA LYS A 170 5.38 -17.73 -4.98
C LYS A 170 6.15 -18.82 -5.73
N GLY A 171 6.66 -18.53 -6.93
CA GLY A 171 7.53 -19.41 -7.69
C GLY A 171 6.84 -20.33 -8.69
N ALA A 172 5.58 -20.10 -9.05
CA ALA A 172 4.89 -20.89 -10.09
C ALA A 172 5.65 -20.90 -11.43
N LEU A 173 6.31 -19.78 -11.77
CA LEU A 173 7.14 -19.66 -12.99
C LEU A 173 8.64 -19.89 -12.73
N GLY A 174 9.03 -20.29 -11.51
CA GLY A 174 10.43 -20.37 -11.10
C GLY A 174 11.05 -18.98 -10.85
N LYS A 175 12.38 -18.87 -11.04
CA LYS A 175 13.07 -17.59 -10.96
C LYS A 175 12.69 -16.74 -12.17
N ILE A 176 12.08 -15.57 -11.91
CA ILE A 176 11.68 -14.65 -12.98
C ILE A 176 12.92 -14.03 -13.62
N MET A 177 13.04 -14.17 -14.94
CA MET A 177 14.13 -13.63 -15.74
C MET A 177 13.71 -12.38 -16.52
N HIS A 178 12.44 -12.32 -16.93
CA HIS A 178 11.86 -11.18 -17.63
C HIS A 178 10.41 -11.00 -17.18
N ALA A 179 9.97 -9.74 -17.05
CA ALA A 179 8.57 -9.42 -16.82
C ALA A 179 8.21 -8.11 -17.52
N GLU A 180 6.99 -8.06 -18.04
CA GLU A 180 6.38 -6.85 -18.56
C GLU A 180 5.04 -6.64 -17.88
N THR A 181 4.78 -5.41 -17.44
CA THR A 181 3.49 -5.02 -16.87
C THR A 181 3.00 -3.73 -17.50
N HIS A 182 1.69 -3.55 -17.52
CA HIS A 182 1.09 -2.32 -17.99
C HIS A 182 -0.06 -1.87 -17.09
N SER A 183 -0.26 -0.57 -17.07
CA SER A 183 -1.43 0.09 -16.47
C SER A 183 -1.70 1.42 -17.19
N PRO A 184 -2.88 2.03 -17.00
CA PRO A 184 -3.04 3.46 -17.26
C PRO A 184 -1.97 4.24 -16.50
N CYS A 185 -1.53 5.38 -17.07
CA CYS A 185 -0.51 6.24 -16.47
C CYS A 185 -0.88 7.71 -16.66
N SER A 186 -2.09 8.08 -16.22
CA SER A 186 -2.46 9.51 -16.19
C SER A 186 -1.50 10.27 -15.28
N LEU A 187 -1.06 11.43 -15.77
CA LEU A 187 -0.15 12.32 -15.04
C LEU A 187 -0.95 13.31 -14.20
N GLU A 188 -0.34 13.74 -13.10
CA GLU A 188 -0.85 14.80 -12.24
C GLU A 188 0.31 15.77 -11.96
N GLY A 189 0.11 17.08 -12.29
CA GLY A 189 1.19 18.06 -12.32
C GLY A 189 1.91 18.32 -11.00
N HIS A 190 1.35 17.93 -9.88
CA HIS A 190 1.94 18.09 -8.54
C HIS A 190 2.73 16.85 -8.08
N HIS A 191 2.77 15.77 -8.90
CA HIS A 191 3.45 14.53 -8.59
C HIS A 191 4.49 14.17 -9.64
N PRO A 192 5.53 13.39 -9.29
CA PRO A 192 6.36 12.70 -10.27
C PRO A 192 5.49 11.84 -11.20
N ASP A 193 5.86 11.75 -12.46
CA ASP A 193 5.01 11.20 -13.53
C ASP A 193 4.36 9.85 -13.19
N LEU A 194 5.15 8.89 -12.69
CA LEU A 194 4.67 7.54 -12.42
C LEU A 194 3.97 7.39 -11.06
N PHE A 195 4.19 8.32 -10.13
CA PHE A 195 3.69 8.20 -8.76
C PHE A 195 2.16 8.23 -8.70
N TRP A 196 1.53 9.06 -9.57
CA TRP A 196 0.09 9.25 -9.52
C TRP A 196 -0.71 8.00 -9.90
N TYR A 197 -0.45 7.43 -11.09
CA TYR A 197 -1.19 6.28 -11.60
C TYR A 197 -0.32 5.13 -12.11
N GLY A 198 0.84 5.42 -12.68
CA GLY A 198 1.81 4.42 -13.15
C GLY A 198 2.29 3.48 -12.05
N VAL A 199 2.22 3.92 -10.79
CA VAL A 199 2.54 3.13 -9.59
C VAL A 199 1.84 1.77 -9.57
N HIS A 200 0.64 1.65 -10.12
CA HIS A 200 -0.09 0.37 -10.18
C HIS A 200 0.65 -0.69 -11.01
N GLY A 201 1.07 -0.34 -12.24
CA GLY A 201 1.82 -1.25 -13.08
C GLY A 201 3.23 -1.51 -12.55
N CYS A 202 3.91 -0.47 -12.02
CA CYS A 202 5.20 -0.61 -11.36
C CYS A 202 5.13 -1.53 -10.12
N GLU A 203 4.08 -1.45 -9.32
CA GLU A 203 3.85 -2.35 -8.18
C GLU A 203 3.72 -3.81 -8.63
N SER A 204 2.98 -4.07 -9.71
CA SER A 204 2.86 -5.41 -10.28
C SER A 204 4.21 -5.94 -10.75
N LEU A 205 5.01 -5.09 -11.40
CA LEU A 205 6.36 -5.42 -11.86
C LEU A 205 7.26 -5.82 -10.69
N PHE A 206 7.33 -4.97 -9.65
CA PHE A 206 8.13 -5.24 -8.46
C PHE A 206 7.63 -6.45 -7.66
N THR A 207 6.33 -6.74 -7.71
CA THR A 207 5.78 -7.94 -7.06
C THR A 207 6.39 -9.21 -7.63
N VAL A 208 6.61 -9.29 -8.93
CA VAL A 208 7.17 -10.50 -9.58
C VAL A 208 8.68 -10.47 -9.71
N MET A 209 9.27 -9.29 -9.96
CA MET A 209 10.73 -9.14 -10.10
C MET A 209 11.46 -9.12 -8.75
N GLY A 210 10.80 -8.61 -7.70
CA GLY A 210 11.41 -8.38 -6.39
C GLY A 210 12.48 -7.30 -6.42
N LYS A 211 13.20 -7.18 -5.30
CA LYS A 211 14.31 -6.26 -5.12
C LYS A 211 15.51 -6.57 -6.03
N GLY A 212 16.39 -5.59 -6.20
CA GLY A 212 17.66 -5.72 -6.91
C GLY A 212 17.63 -5.10 -8.32
N CYS A 213 16.77 -4.12 -8.56
CA CYS A 213 16.86 -3.26 -9.71
C CYS A 213 18.14 -2.40 -9.61
N GLU A 214 18.96 -2.40 -10.66
CA GLU A 214 20.26 -1.71 -10.67
C GLU A 214 20.18 -0.39 -11.42
N SER A 215 19.44 -0.36 -12.53
CA SER A 215 19.30 0.84 -13.36
C SER A 215 18.00 0.87 -14.13
N VAL A 216 17.60 2.08 -14.53
CA VAL A 216 16.35 2.38 -15.21
C VAL A 216 16.61 3.26 -16.43
N VAL A 217 15.92 2.96 -17.53
CA VAL A 217 15.85 3.77 -18.75
C VAL A 217 14.39 4.05 -19.06
N ARG A 218 14.02 5.33 -19.20
CA ARG A 218 12.71 5.72 -19.69
C ARG A 218 12.78 6.07 -21.17
N LYS A 219 11.78 5.61 -21.91
CA LYS A 219 11.60 5.89 -23.33
C LYS A 219 10.19 6.39 -23.58
N THR A 220 10.00 7.03 -24.70
CA THR A 220 8.68 7.29 -25.28
C THR A 220 8.52 6.33 -26.45
N THR A 221 7.41 5.61 -26.50
CA THR A 221 7.08 4.71 -27.60
C THR A 221 6.64 5.49 -28.84
N ASP A 222 6.57 4.85 -30.01
CA ASP A 222 6.16 5.50 -31.28
C ASP A 222 4.75 6.08 -31.20
N ASP A 223 3.87 5.53 -30.35
CA ASP A 223 2.51 6.02 -30.08
C ASP A 223 2.46 7.04 -28.92
N GLY A 224 3.62 7.56 -28.50
CA GLY A 224 3.75 8.65 -27.53
C GLY A 224 3.58 8.24 -26.06
N LYS A 225 3.55 6.93 -25.74
CA LYS A 225 3.36 6.42 -24.38
C LYS A 225 4.67 6.25 -23.61
N ILE A 226 4.54 6.13 -22.32
CA ILE A 226 5.67 5.89 -21.41
C ILE A 226 6.04 4.41 -21.43
N GLU A 227 7.32 4.11 -21.66
CA GLU A 227 7.95 2.82 -21.42
C GLU A 227 9.14 3.01 -20.48
N VAL A 228 9.23 2.16 -19.46
CA VAL A 228 10.32 2.18 -18.49
C VAL A 228 10.94 0.79 -18.42
N VAL A 229 12.21 0.70 -18.75
CA VAL A 229 12.99 -0.54 -18.74
C VAL A 229 13.93 -0.53 -17.54
N GLY A 230 13.79 -1.50 -16.67
CA GLY A 230 14.68 -1.75 -15.55
C GLY A 230 15.59 -2.93 -15.79
N SER A 231 16.84 -2.81 -15.35
CA SER A 231 17.82 -3.89 -15.30
C SER A 231 17.99 -4.36 -13.86
N TRP A 232 17.82 -5.65 -13.64
CA TRP A 232 17.98 -6.28 -12.32
C TRP A 232 19.24 -7.13 -12.25
N LYS A 233 19.75 -7.34 -11.04
CA LYS A 233 20.89 -8.24 -10.77
C LYS A 233 20.74 -9.59 -11.48
N GLY A 234 21.83 -10.06 -12.04
CA GLY A 234 21.87 -11.35 -12.74
C GLY A 234 21.25 -11.34 -14.13
N GLY A 235 21.28 -10.21 -14.83
CA GLY A 235 20.83 -10.08 -16.22
C GLY A 235 19.30 -10.18 -16.39
N ARG A 236 18.54 -9.99 -15.32
CA ARG A 236 17.08 -9.98 -15.38
C ARG A 236 16.57 -8.63 -15.84
N THR A 237 15.44 -8.60 -16.54
CA THR A 237 14.87 -7.36 -17.07
C THR A 237 13.40 -7.24 -16.71
N GLY A 238 12.95 -6.02 -16.44
CA GLY A 238 11.56 -5.70 -16.15
C GLY A 238 11.10 -4.46 -16.91
N ILE A 239 9.91 -4.49 -17.46
CA ILE A 239 9.38 -3.38 -18.27
C ILE A 239 8.03 -2.96 -17.72
N PHE A 240 7.87 -1.68 -17.45
CA PHE A 240 6.57 -1.05 -17.29
C PHE A 240 6.19 -0.33 -18.57
N ARG A 241 4.94 -0.50 -19.03
CA ARG A 241 4.37 0.25 -20.15
C ARG A 241 3.07 0.93 -19.76
N GLU A 242 2.93 2.17 -20.17
CA GLU A 242 1.63 2.80 -20.18
C GLU A 242 0.70 2.10 -21.17
N GLY A 243 -0.50 1.74 -20.72
CA GLY A 243 -1.47 1.02 -21.54
C GLY A 243 -2.89 1.10 -21.01
N LYS A 244 -3.82 0.55 -21.75
CA LYS A 244 -5.23 0.43 -21.30
C LYS A 244 -5.38 -0.79 -20.39
N GLY A 245 -6.12 -0.62 -19.27
CA GLY A 245 -6.35 -1.69 -18.31
C GLY A 245 -5.10 -2.08 -17.52
N TYR A 246 -5.13 -3.26 -16.93
CA TYR A 246 -4.07 -3.79 -16.06
C TYR A 246 -3.69 -5.19 -16.52
N GLY A 247 -2.41 -5.47 -16.67
CA GLY A 247 -1.94 -6.78 -17.10
C GLY A 247 -0.45 -6.84 -17.33
N GLY A 248 -0.04 -7.95 -17.96
CA GLY A 248 1.36 -8.20 -18.30
C GLY A 248 1.66 -9.68 -18.41
N SER A 249 2.93 -9.98 -18.63
CA SER A 249 3.46 -11.36 -18.63
C SER A 249 4.79 -11.42 -17.87
N ALA A 250 5.12 -12.61 -17.39
CA ALA A 250 6.42 -12.88 -16.79
C ALA A 250 6.95 -14.23 -17.28
N LYS A 251 8.25 -14.26 -17.62
CA LYS A 251 9.00 -15.44 -18.03
C LYS A 251 10.02 -15.80 -16.97
N GLY A 252 9.91 -16.98 -16.45
CA GLY A 252 10.83 -17.54 -15.47
C GLY A 252 11.49 -18.81 -15.94
N THR A 253 12.26 -19.44 -15.06
CA THR A 253 13.01 -20.67 -15.36
C THR A 253 12.12 -21.93 -15.51
N LYS A 254 10.85 -21.86 -15.13
CA LYS A 254 9.88 -22.97 -15.22
C LYS A 254 8.76 -22.71 -16.23
N GLY A 255 8.74 -21.57 -16.90
CA GLY A 255 7.72 -21.24 -17.89
C GLY A 255 7.40 -19.75 -17.93
N GLU A 256 6.33 -19.44 -18.64
CA GLU A 256 5.82 -18.07 -18.84
C GLU A 256 4.32 -18.05 -18.51
N GLY A 257 3.83 -16.91 -18.03
CA GLY A 257 2.43 -16.76 -17.69
C GLY A 257 2.01 -15.31 -17.44
N PRO A 258 0.70 -15.06 -17.31
CA PRO A 258 0.15 -13.72 -17.07
C PRO A 258 0.50 -13.20 -15.68
N VAL A 259 0.62 -11.87 -15.56
CA VAL A 259 0.76 -11.14 -14.30
C VAL A 259 0.04 -9.79 -14.40
N GLY A 260 0.01 -9.00 -13.34
CA GLY A 260 -0.46 -7.61 -13.37
C GLY A 260 -1.98 -7.43 -13.43
N GLY A 261 -2.78 -8.49 -13.40
CA GLY A 261 -4.23 -8.40 -13.41
C GLY A 261 -4.81 -7.87 -12.09
N TYR A 262 -6.02 -7.28 -12.17
CA TYR A 262 -6.74 -6.74 -11.03
C TYR A 262 -7.85 -7.70 -10.57
N ASP A 263 -7.79 -8.15 -9.33
CA ASP A 263 -8.74 -9.09 -8.71
C ASP A 263 -9.56 -8.43 -7.57
N GLY A 264 -9.73 -7.12 -7.61
CA GLY A 264 -10.46 -6.36 -6.60
C GLY A 264 -9.60 -5.93 -5.41
N TYR A 265 -10.23 -5.25 -4.45
CA TYR A 265 -9.54 -4.68 -3.29
C TYR A 265 -9.46 -5.63 -2.09
N ALA A 266 -10.36 -6.62 -2.00
CA ALA A 266 -10.46 -7.46 -0.82
C ALA A 266 -9.14 -8.13 -0.41
N PRO A 267 -8.30 -8.67 -1.32
CA PRO A 267 -7.04 -9.27 -0.93
C PRO A 267 -6.07 -8.30 -0.25
N LEU A 268 -5.97 -7.04 -0.72
CA LEU A 268 -5.16 -6.00 -0.09
C LEU A 268 -5.72 -5.64 1.30
N VAL A 269 -7.03 -5.41 1.39
CA VAL A 269 -7.70 -5.04 2.66
C VAL A 269 -7.53 -6.13 3.71
N ILE A 270 -7.62 -7.40 3.33
CA ILE A 270 -7.38 -8.53 4.22
C ILE A 270 -5.94 -8.50 4.77
N GLU A 271 -4.94 -8.23 3.94
CA GLU A 271 -3.54 -8.18 4.40
C GLU A 271 -3.29 -6.96 5.30
N ALA A 272 -3.92 -5.80 5.03
CA ALA A 272 -3.86 -4.65 5.92
C ALA A 272 -4.44 -4.97 7.30
N VAL A 273 -5.64 -5.56 7.35
CA VAL A 273 -6.27 -5.95 8.63
C VAL A 273 -5.47 -7.03 9.36
N LYS A 274 -4.91 -8.01 8.64
CA LYS A 274 -3.98 -9.00 9.24
C LYS A 274 -2.77 -8.34 9.87
N MET A 275 -2.14 -7.38 9.19
CA MET A 275 -1.03 -6.63 9.77
C MET A 275 -1.46 -5.88 11.03
N PHE A 276 -2.61 -5.22 11.03
CA PHE A 276 -3.13 -4.53 12.22
C PHE A 276 -3.34 -5.46 13.41
N GLN A 277 -3.80 -6.69 13.16
CA GLN A 277 -4.06 -7.69 14.21
C GLN A 277 -2.79 -8.38 14.73
N THR A 278 -1.78 -8.55 13.86
CA THR A 278 -0.62 -9.41 14.17
C THR A 278 0.70 -8.68 14.27
N GLY A 279 0.79 -7.42 13.80
CA GLY A 279 2.04 -6.67 13.64
C GLY A 279 2.93 -7.19 12.49
N LYS A 280 2.53 -8.25 11.78
CA LYS A 280 3.34 -8.83 10.69
C LYS A 280 3.15 -8.05 9.40
N VAL A 281 4.18 -7.33 8.99
CA VAL A 281 4.20 -6.53 7.75
C VAL A 281 4.24 -7.43 6.52
N PRO A 282 3.29 -7.29 5.55
CA PRO A 282 3.21 -8.19 4.40
C PRO A 282 4.15 -7.82 3.24
N VAL A 283 4.67 -6.59 3.22
CA VAL A 283 5.56 -6.08 2.16
C VAL A 283 6.83 -5.51 2.78
N ASP A 284 7.98 -5.97 2.32
CA ASP A 284 9.28 -5.43 2.76
C ASP A 284 9.41 -3.95 2.36
N SER A 285 9.70 -3.08 3.33
CA SER A 285 9.88 -1.64 3.08
C SER A 285 10.95 -1.32 2.04
N GLN A 286 12.03 -2.11 1.96
CA GLN A 286 13.06 -1.93 0.95
C GLN A 286 12.54 -2.21 -0.46
N GLU A 287 11.60 -3.14 -0.63
CA GLU A 287 10.96 -3.38 -1.93
C GLU A 287 10.12 -2.16 -2.36
N THR A 288 9.40 -1.55 -1.45
CA THR A 288 8.65 -0.32 -1.72
C THR A 288 9.58 0.87 -1.99
N ILE A 289 10.69 1.00 -1.25
CA ILE A 289 11.69 2.05 -1.51
C ILE A 289 12.33 1.87 -2.89
N GLU A 290 12.71 0.65 -3.29
CA GLU A 290 13.24 0.40 -4.63
C GLU A 290 12.20 0.66 -5.73
N LEU A 291 10.92 0.33 -5.50
CA LEU A 291 9.81 0.68 -6.41
C LEU A 291 9.71 2.20 -6.60
N PHE A 292 9.75 2.98 -5.53
CA PHE A 292 9.70 4.44 -5.61
C PHE A 292 10.97 5.01 -6.24
N ALA A 293 12.14 4.43 -5.96
CA ALA A 293 13.39 4.80 -6.61
C ALA A 293 13.38 4.48 -8.12
N PHE A 294 12.74 3.37 -8.52
CA PHE A 294 12.53 3.03 -9.94
C PHE A 294 11.68 4.10 -10.65
N MET A 295 10.59 4.54 -10.04
CA MET A 295 9.75 5.59 -10.60
C MET A 295 10.46 6.94 -10.65
N ALA A 296 11.20 7.31 -9.60
CA ALA A 296 12.01 8.53 -9.56
C ALA A 296 13.17 8.48 -10.58
N ALA A 297 13.83 7.32 -10.74
CA ALA A 297 14.85 7.11 -11.75
C ALA A 297 14.31 7.21 -13.19
N ALA A 298 13.04 6.83 -13.40
CA ALA A 298 12.38 7.01 -14.69
C ALA A 298 12.22 8.49 -15.05
N ASP A 299 11.85 9.35 -14.10
CA ASP A 299 11.75 10.79 -14.32
C ASP A 299 13.14 11.42 -14.51
N GLU A 300 14.14 10.97 -13.76
CA GLU A 300 15.52 11.40 -13.96
C GLU A 300 16.08 10.96 -15.32
N SER A 301 15.79 9.74 -15.78
CA SER A 301 16.14 9.25 -17.11
C SER A 301 15.50 10.11 -18.20
N LYS A 302 14.22 10.52 -18.03
CA LYS A 302 13.55 11.48 -18.93
C LYS A 302 14.32 12.79 -19.00
N ARG A 303 14.75 13.37 -17.87
CA ARG A 303 15.56 14.59 -17.81
C ARG A 303 16.93 14.44 -18.47
N ARG A 304 17.49 13.22 -18.42
CA ARG A 304 18.77 12.86 -19.07
C ARG A 304 18.61 12.32 -20.48
N GLU A 305 17.49 12.62 -21.13
CA GLU A 305 17.24 12.23 -22.53
C GLU A 305 17.32 10.72 -22.78
N GLY A 306 16.79 9.93 -21.83
CA GLY A 306 16.76 8.47 -21.92
C GLY A 306 18.04 7.76 -21.49
N LYS A 307 19.00 8.46 -20.88
CA LYS A 307 20.21 7.83 -20.33
C LYS A 307 19.87 6.96 -19.11
N PRO A 308 20.60 5.86 -18.89
CA PRO A 308 20.43 5.01 -17.73
C PRO A 308 20.66 5.77 -16.41
N VAL A 309 19.80 5.53 -15.41
CA VAL A 309 19.91 6.08 -14.06
C VAL A 309 19.98 4.94 -13.06
N LYS A 310 20.92 5.00 -12.12
CA LYS A 310 21.11 3.97 -11.10
C LYS A 310 20.11 4.15 -9.94
N ILE A 311 19.54 3.06 -9.48
CA ILE A 311 18.63 3.06 -8.31
C ILE A 311 19.34 3.57 -7.06
N ASP A 312 20.56 3.11 -6.80
CA ASP A 312 21.34 3.52 -5.62
C ASP A 312 21.65 5.03 -5.65
N GLU A 313 21.88 5.63 -6.82
CA GLU A 313 22.05 7.08 -6.97
C GLU A 313 20.81 7.82 -6.47
N MET A 314 19.62 7.40 -6.90
CA MET A 314 18.36 8.03 -6.49
C MET A 314 18.11 7.90 -4.98
N ILE A 315 18.37 6.71 -4.42
CA ILE A 315 18.22 6.49 -2.97
C ILE A 315 19.20 7.33 -2.17
N GLN A 316 20.47 7.45 -2.62
CA GLN A 316 21.48 8.27 -1.95
C GLN A 316 21.12 9.75 -1.97
N GLN A 317 20.67 10.26 -3.12
CA GLN A 317 20.21 11.66 -3.25
C GLN A 317 19.01 11.95 -2.35
N ALA A 318 18.06 11.02 -2.27
CA ALA A 318 16.86 11.17 -1.45
C ALA A 318 17.12 11.09 0.08
N ARG A 319 18.30 10.63 0.50
CA ARG A 319 18.72 10.55 1.91
C ARG A 319 19.54 11.76 2.39
N GLN A 320 19.95 12.65 1.47
CA GLN A 320 20.65 13.90 1.76
C GLN A 320 19.69 15.00 2.19
#